data_4b2bbbe198d37f22fb0191b4a9c99efb
#
_entry.id   4b2bbbe198d37f22fb0191b4a9c99efb
#
_cell.length_a   1.000
_cell.length_b   1.000
_cell.length_c   1.000
_cell.angle_alpha   90.00
_cell.angle_beta   90.00
_cell.angle_gamma   90.00
#
_symmetry.space_group_name_H-M   'P 1'
#
loop_
_entity.id
_entity.type
_entity.pdbx_description
1 polymer ?
#
loop_
_entity_poly.entity_id
_entity_poly.type
_entity_poly.pdbx_seq_one_letter_code
_entity_poly.pdbx_strand_id
1 'polypeptide(L)'
;MHFKLSPAGRSALIISGLFFTFIGLASYGVMREAQRIARQREATRAENARDDGDMVWIPAGRFTMGGIGDNIPEDELPLHDVKLDGFWIDRTEVTNEQFARFVAATHYITVAERPLSAKTTPGLLPEFEGKAVSLCFRAPQLGEKIDPSRQWWTPVAGADWRHPDGPASDIIGRERHPVVQVCYQDALAYCQWAGKRLPTEAEWEYAARGGLVAQPYIWGSEFQPGGKWMANTWQGSFPTERRVEDGFDGTAPVGSFPPNGYGLYDMAGNVWEFTADWYRPDTYATLAHTGSREARHNPQGPADSLDPDEPGVPKKVTRGGSWMCSDNYCRGYRPSARMKTAPDTALPNTGFRCLKDAPTR
;
A
#
# COMPACT_ATOMS: atom_id res chain seq x y z
N MET A 1 9.23 4.30 -70.31
CA MET A 1 10.16 5.08 -69.46
C MET A 1 10.49 4.25 -68.23
N HIS A 2 11.68 3.65 -68.23
CA HIS A 2 12.15 2.90 -67.04
C HIS A 2 12.93 3.86 -66.14
N PHE A 3 12.34 4.21 -65.00
CA PHE A 3 13.05 4.96 -63.93
C PHE A 3 14.00 4.02 -63.22
N LYS A 4 15.30 4.17 -63.49
CA LYS A 4 16.36 3.52 -62.69
C LYS A 4 16.62 4.40 -61.47
N LEU A 5 16.28 3.90 -60.27
CA LEU A 5 16.65 4.53 -58.99
C LEU A 5 18.20 4.55 -58.86
N SER A 6 18.73 5.66 -58.37
CA SER A 6 20.16 5.79 -58.07
C SER A 6 20.57 4.86 -56.91
N PRO A 7 21.85 4.51 -56.78
CA PRO A 7 22.33 3.66 -55.69
C PRO A 7 21.93 4.19 -54.29
N ALA A 8 21.94 5.51 -54.10
CA ALA A 8 21.53 6.18 -52.86
C ALA A 8 20.02 6.02 -52.57
N GLY A 9 19.16 6.04 -53.62
CA GLY A 9 17.74 5.83 -53.46
C GLY A 9 17.40 4.39 -53.09
N ARG A 10 18.17 3.39 -53.53
CA ARG A 10 18.01 1.99 -53.14
C ARG A 10 18.40 1.73 -51.68
N SER A 11 19.50 2.35 -51.21
CA SER A 11 19.95 2.26 -49.83
C SER A 11 18.92 2.90 -48.84
N ALA A 12 18.38 4.07 -49.20
CA ALA A 12 17.35 4.74 -48.39
C ALA A 12 16.05 3.91 -48.25
N LEU A 13 15.63 3.27 -49.35
CA LEU A 13 14.43 2.38 -49.32
C LEU A 13 14.66 1.13 -48.47
N ILE A 14 15.87 0.52 -48.50
CA ILE A 14 16.21 -0.65 -47.69
C ILE A 14 16.26 -0.28 -46.20
N ILE A 15 16.89 0.85 -45.85
CA ILE A 15 16.99 1.34 -44.45
C ILE A 15 15.59 1.66 -43.93
N SER A 16 14.75 2.33 -44.73
CA SER A 16 13.37 2.64 -44.34
C SER A 16 12.54 1.34 -44.13
N GLY A 17 12.67 0.36 -45.04
CA GLY A 17 11.98 -0.93 -44.90
C GLY A 17 12.39 -1.72 -43.64
N LEU A 18 13.70 -1.73 -43.31
CA LEU A 18 14.20 -2.37 -42.08
C LEU A 18 13.74 -1.64 -40.83
N PHE A 19 13.66 -0.32 -40.84
CA PHE A 19 13.18 0.47 -39.72
C PHE A 19 11.67 0.22 -39.42
N PHE A 20 10.83 0.19 -40.47
CA PHE A 20 9.41 -0.15 -40.33
C PHE A 20 9.19 -1.60 -39.89
N THR A 21 9.99 -2.55 -40.35
CA THR A 21 9.92 -3.96 -39.88
C THR A 21 10.35 -4.08 -38.43
N PHE A 22 11.36 -3.34 -37.98
CA PHE A 22 11.81 -3.37 -36.60
C PHE A 22 10.78 -2.74 -35.64
N ILE A 23 10.16 -1.62 -36.03
CA ILE A 23 9.04 -1.02 -35.29
C ILE A 23 7.84 -1.96 -35.23
N GLY A 24 7.50 -2.62 -36.33
CA GLY A 24 6.40 -3.58 -36.40
C GLY A 24 6.62 -4.79 -35.49
N LEU A 25 7.85 -5.35 -35.47
CA LEU A 25 8.22 -6.45 -34.60
C LEU A 25 8.24 -6.07 -33.12
N ALA A 26 8.76 -4.89 -32.79
CA ALA A 26 8.74 -4.35 -31.43
C ALA A 26 7.31 -4.11 -30.93
N SER A 27 6.47 -3.49 -31.76
CA SER A 27 5.04 -3.25 -31.45
C SER A 27 4.27 -4.56 -31.29
N TYR A 28 4.56 -5.57 -32.11
CA TYR A 28 3.95 -6.89 -32.02
C TYR A 28 4.38 -7.62 -30.74
N GLY A 29 5.65 -7.51 -30.34
CA GLY A 29 6.16 -8.06 -29.08
C GLY A 29 5.46 -7.44 -27.86
N VAL A 30 5.33 -6.12 -27.83
CA VAL A 30 4.63 -5.39 -26.76
C VAL A 30 3.14 -5.79 -26.70
N MET A 31 2.48 -5.87 -27.85
CA MET A 31 1.08 -6.32 -27.90
C MET A 31 0.89 -7.76 -27.40
N ARG A 32 1.77 -8.68 -27.79
CA ARG A 32 1.70 -10.08 -27.30
C ARG A 32 1.91 -10.17 -25.80
N GLU A 33 2.86 -9.40 -25.27
CA GLU A 33 3.10 -9.39 -23.83
C GLU A 33 1.91 -8.78 -23.06
N ALA A 34 1.34 -7.69 -23.53
CA ALA A 34 0.13 -7.11 -22.97
C ALA A 34 -1.06 -8.09 -22.97
N GLN A 35 -1.23 -8.82 -24.08
CA GLN A 35 -2.26 -9.87 -24.16
C GLN A 35 -1.98 -11.05 -23.21
N ARG A 36 -0.72 -11.45 -23.06
CA ARG A 36 -0.31 -12.49 -22.11
C ARG A 36 -0.66 -12.09 -20.68
N ILE A 37 -0.30 -10.87 -20.29
CA ILE A 37 -0.58 -10.30 -18.96
C ILE A 37 -2.10 -10.23 -18.74
N ALA A 38 -2.86 -9.75 -19.73
CA ALA A 38 -4.32 -9.66 -19.62
C ALA A 38 -4.97 -11.04 -19.43
N ARG A 39 -4.54 -12.07 -20.19
CA ARG A 39 -5.04 -13.45 -20.03
C ARG A 39 -4.67 -14.04 -18.68
N GLN A 40 -3.44 -13.82 -18.22
CA GLN A 40 -2.99 -14.30 -16.91
C GLN A 40 -3.81 -13.65 -15.78
N ARG A 41 -4.04 -12.33 -15.85
CA ARG A 41 -4.89 -11.59 -14.92
C ARG A 41 -6.32 -12.14 -14.87
N GLU A 42 -6.93 -12.37 -16.05
CA GLU A 42 -8.28 -12.91 -16.15
C GLU A 42 -8.37 -14.32 -15.60
N ALA A 43 -7.41 -15.19 -15.91
CA ALA A 43 -7.33 -16.54 -15.38
C ALA A 43 -7.17 -16.55 -13.85
N THR A 44 -6.24 -15.76 -13.32
CA THR A 44 -6.02 -15.61 -11.87
C THR A 44 -7.28 -15.09 -11.16
N ARG A 45 -7.94 -14.07 -11.73
CA ARG A 45 -9.19 -13.55 -11.18
C ARG A 45 -10.29 -14.61 -11.17
N ALA A 46 -10.42 -15.39 -12.25
CA ALA A 46 -11.42 -16.44 -12.34
C ALA A 46 -11.14 -17.60 -11.36
N GLU A 47 -9.88 -17.93 -11.12
CA GLU A 47 -9.45 -18.91 -10.12
C GLU A 47 -9.76 -18.43 -8.71
N ASN A 48 -9.32 -17.21 -8.37
CA ASN A 48 -9.55 -16.60 -7.06
C ASN A 48 -11.05 -16.30 -6.77
N ALA A 49 -11.88 -16.13 -7.80
CA ALA A 49 -13.32 -15.97 -7.63
C ALA A 49 -14.05 -17.28 -7.33
N ARG A 50 -13.44 -18.45 -7.61
CA ARG A 50 -13.98 -19.78 -7.28
C ARG A 50 -13.61 -20.23 -5.87
N ASP A 51 -12.55 -19.61 -5.31
CA ASP A 51 -12.11 -19.83 -3.94
C ASP A 51 -12.74 -18.75 -3.06
N ASP A 52 -13.64 -19.12 -2.16
CA ASP A 52 -14.28 -18.28 -1.14
C ASP A 52 -13.40 -18.12 0.13
N GLY A 53 -12.17 -18.62 0.08
CA GLY A 53 -11.18 -18.47 1.14
C GLY A 53 -10.74 -17.02 1.38
N ASP A 54 -10.15 -16.80 2.55
CA ASP A 54 -9.68 -15.47 2.99
C ASP A 54 -8.45 -14.97 2.22
N MET A 55 -7.79 -15.82 1.41
CA MET A 55 -6.55 -15.48 0.69
C MET A 55 -6.72 -15.58 -0.82
N VAL A 56 -5.89 -14.82 -1.52
CA VAL A 56 -5.81 -14.76 -2.99
C VAL A 56 -4.44 -15.22 -3.44
N TRP A 57 -4.39 -16.10 -4.43
CA TRP A 57 -3.13 -16.49 -5.09
C TRP A 57 -2.65 -15.39 -6.03
N ILE A 58 -1.41 -14.97 -5.86
CA ILE A 58 -0.71 -14.05 -6.76
C ILE A 58 0.34 -14.85 -7.53
N PRO A 59 0.23 -14.94 -8.86
CA PRO A 59 1.16 -15.74 -9.65
C PRO A 59 2.55 -15.11 -9.70
N ALA A 60 3.58 -15.96 -9.82
CA ALA A 60 4.94 -15.48 -10.06
C ALA A 60 5.01 -14.59 -11.30
N GLY A 61 5.80 -13.52 -11.24
CA GLY A 61 5.90 -12.59 -12.37
C GLY A 61 6.99 -11.55 -12.23
N ARG A 62 6.98 -10.62 -13.20
CA ARG A 62 7.81 -9.42 -13.22
C ARG A 62 6.90 -8.21 -13.35
N PHE A 63 7.29 -7.12 -12.73
CA PHE A 63 6.62 -5.83 -12.89
C PHE A 63 7.63 -4.70 -12.74
N THR A 64 7.26 -3.55 -13.22
CA THR A 64 8.00 -2.31 -12.99
C THR A 64 7.44 -1.65 -11.74
N MET A 65 8.26 -1.58 -10.69
CA MET A 65 7.95 -0.96 -9.40
C MET A 65 8.28 0.52 -9.43
N GLY A 66 7.45 1.35 -8.78
CA GLY A 66 7.68 2.78 -8.62
C GLY A 66 6.58 3.66 -9.19
N GLY A 67 6.75 4.97 -9.02
CA GLY A 67 5.74 5.97 -9.34
C GLY A 67 5.62 6.29 -10.82
N ILE A 68 4.39 6.46 -11.31
CA ILE A 68 4.05 6.78 -12.69
C ILE A 68 3.09 7.97 -12.69
N GLY A 69 3.36 8.93 -13.56
CA GLY A 69 2.57 10.16 -13.70
C GLY A 69 3.30 11.41 -13.22
N ASP A 70 2.53 12.48 -12.98
CA ASP A 70 3.08 13.77 -12.58
C ASP A 70 3.20 13.90 -11.06
N ASN A 71 4.17 14.70 -10.63
CA ASN A 71 4.42 15.01 -9.21
C ASN A 71 4.63 13.76 -8.34
N ILE A 72 5.46 12.83 -8.84
CA ILE A 72 5.85 11.63 -8.11
C ILE A 72 6.95 11.99 -7.11
N PRO A 73 6.80 11.61 -5.83
CA PRO A 73 7.85 11.76 -4.83
C PRO A 73 9.15 11.05 -5.22
N GLU A 74 10.28 11.60 -4.83
CA GLU A 74 11.61 11.07 -5.19
C GLU A 74 11.85 9.65 -4.65
N ASP A 75 11.28 9.33 -3.49
CA ASP A 75 11.41 8.02 -2.87
C ASP A 75 10.57 6.90 -3.55
N GLU A 76 9.70 7.28 -4.50
CA GLU A 76 9.02 6.36 -5.42
C GLU A 76 9.79 6.16 -6.74
N LEU A 77 10.99 6.74 -6.89
CA LEU A 77 11.82 6.73 -8.10
C LEU A 77 13.24 6.20 -7.83
N PRO A 78 13.96 5.75 -8.87
CA PRO A 78 13.50 5.53 -10.23
C PRO A 78 12.64 4.27 -10.40
N LEU A 79 11.92 4.19 -11.51
CA LEU A 79 11.26 2.95 -11.92
C LEU A 79 12.30 1.84 -12.07
N HIS A 80 12.00 0.65 -11.58
CA HIS A 80 12.90 -0.50 -11.67
C HIS A 80 12.11 -1.81 -11.77
N ASP A 81 12.71 -2.78 -12.45
CA ASP A 81 12.08 -4.09 -12.62
C ASP A 81 12.32 -4.96 -11.40
N VAL A 82 11.26 -5.59 -10.92
CA VAL A 82 11.26 -6.57 -9.85
C VAL A 82 10.69 -7.89 -10.36
N LYS A 83 11.27 -9.00 -9.92
CA LYS A 83 10.75 -10.35 -10.13
C LYS A 83 10.31 -10.92 -8.79
N LEU A 84 9.11 -11.52 -8.76
CA LEU A 84 8.56 -12.18 -7.58
C LEU A 84 8.18 -13.62 -7.90
N ASP A 85 8.35 -14.50 -6.94
CA ASP A 85 7.72 -15.81 -6.94
C ASP A 85 6.25 -15.69 -6.59
N GLY A 86 5.46 -16.75 -6.78
CA GLY A 86 4.05 -16.73 -6.44
C GLY A 86 3.84 -16.85 -4.92
N PHE A 87 2.78 -16.23 -4.42
CA PHE A 87 2.42 -16.21 -3.00
C PHE A 87 0.93 -16.09 -2.79
N TRP A 88 0.46 -16.40 -1.60
CA TRP A 88 -0.89 -16.12 -1.13
C TRP A 88 -0.90 -14.84 -0.30
N ILE A 89 -1.90 -13.99 -0.48
CA ILE A 89 -2.10 -12.76 0.29
C ILE A 89 -3.55 -12.65 0.74
N ASP A 90 -3.79 -12.08 1.93
CA ASP A 90 -5.14 -11.85 2.42
C ASP A 90 -5.94 -11.00 1.43
N ARG A 91 -7.18 -11.41 1.17
CA ARG A 91 -8.09 -10.76 0.22
C ARG A 91 -8.40 -9.31 0.60
N THR A 92 -8.44 -9.04 1.89
CA THR A 92 -8.73 -7.73 2.51
C THR A 92 -7.70 -7.43 3.59
N GLU A 93 -7.75 -6.25 4.19
CA GLU A 93 -7.09 -5.98 5.47
C GLU A 93 -7.61 -6.92 6.56
N VAL A 94 -6.81 -7.15 7.60
CA VAL A 94 -7.25 -7.88 8.79
C VAL A 94 -8.34 -7.10 9.51
N THR A 95 -9.48 -7.76 9.75
CA THR A 95 -10.67 -7.13 10.37
C THR A 95 -10.62 -7.15 11.89
N ASN A 96 -11.46 -6.30 12.51
CA ASN A 96 -11.66 -6.30 13.97
C ASN A 96 -12.06 -7.68 14.49
N GLU A 97 -12.96 -8.39 13.79
CA GLU A 97 -13.37 -9.74 14.17
C GLU A 97 -12.20 -10.74 14.13
N GLN A 98 -11.37 -10.67 13.08
CA GLN A 98 -10.22 -11.55 12.95
C GLN A 98 -9.19 -11.26 14.04
N PHE A 99 -8.93 -9.98 14.32
CA PHE A 99 -8.00 -9.56 15.37
C PHE A 99 -8.53 -9.91 16.77
N ALA A 100 -9.83 -9.78 17.01
CA ALA A 100 -10.45 -10.21 18.26
C ALA A 100 -10.26 -11.71 18.52
N ARG A 101 -10.35 -12.57 17.48
CA ARG A 101 -10.05 -14.00 17.60
C ARG A 101 -8.60 -14.26 18.03
N PHE A 102 -7.65 -13.52 17.46
CA PHE A 102 -6.24 -13.60 17.86
C PHE A 102 -6.06 -13.23 19.33
N VAL A 103 -6.61 -12.09 19.75
CA VAL A 103 -6.50 -11.63 21.15
C VAL A 103 -7.18 -12.60 22.11
N ALA A 104 -8.34 -13.13 21.76
CA ALA A 104 -9.04 -14.14 22.59
C ALA A 104 -8.23 -15.43 22.75
N ALA A 105 -7.53 -15.87 21.70
CA ALA A 105 -6.73 -17.09 21.73
C ALA A 105 -5.38 -16.94 22.45
N THR A 106 -4.81 -15.74 22.48
CA THR A 106 -3.44 -15.51 22.93
C THR A 106 -3.32 -14.61 24.16
N HIS A 107 -4.38 -13.91 24.53
CA HIS A 107 -4.37 -12.83 25.52
C HIS A 107 -3.34 -11.74 25.24
N TYR A 108 -3.10 -11.50 23.95
CA TYR A 108 -2.15 -10.49 23.49
C TYR A 108 -2.60 -9.08 23.93
N ILE A 109 -1.66 -8.30 24.42
CA ILE A 109 -1.84 -6.89 24.79
C ILE A 109 -1.10 -6.06 23.74
N THR A 110 -1.83 -5.25 22.97
CA THR A 110 -1.25 -4.39 21.94
C THR A 110 -0.38 -3.30 22.53
N VAL A 111 0.48 -2.70 21.69
CA VAL A 111 1.36 -1.62 22.15
C VAL A 111 0.53 -0.43 22.68
N ALA A 112 -0.58 -0.11 22.01
CA ALA A 112 -1.49 0.97 22.42
C ALA A 112 -2.15 0.71 23.79
N GLU A 113 -2.31 -0.54 24.23
CA GLU A 113 -2.85 -0.92 25.53
C GLU A 113 -1.80 -0.91 26.66
N ARG A 114 -0.52 -0.70 26.34
CA ARG A 114 0.57 -0.71 27.36
C ARG A 114 0.75 0.66 27.97
N PRO A 115 0.89 0.74 29.32
CA PRO A 115 1.18 2.02 29.99
C PRO A 115 2.50 2.61 29.53
N LEU A 116 2.49 3.89 29.17
CA LEU A 116 3.69 4.64 28.81
C LEU A 116 4.50 5.01 30.06
N SER A 117 5.81 5.13 29.88
CA SER A 117 6.71 5.61 30.92
C SER A 117 7.74 6.59 30.35
N ALA A 118 8.02 7.65 31.06
CA ALA A 118 9.06 8.62 30.69
C ALA A 118 10.47 7.98 30.58
N LYS A 119 10.67 6.79 31.16
CA LYS A 119 11.92 6.02 31.04
C LYS A 119 12.09 5.45 29.64
N THR A 120 10.98 5.11 28.97
CA THR A 120 10.98 4.45 27.65
C THR A 120 10.47 5.35 26.54
N THR A 121 9.80 6.46 26.88
CA THR A 121 9.18 7.39 25.95
C THR A 121 9.74 8.81 26.18
N PRO A 122 10.84 9.18 25.54
CA PRO A 122 11.39 10.53 25.65
C PRO A 122 10.36 11.60 25.26
N GLY A 123 10.25 12.65 26.07
CA GLY A 123 9.29 13.74 25.83
C GLY A 123 7.84 13.41 26.20
N LEU A 124 7.60 12.29 26.91
CA LEU A 124 6.26 11.97 27.43
C LEU A 124 5.75 13.08 28.34
N LEU A 125 4.54 13.56 28.05
CA LEU A 125 3.87 14.55 28.89
C LEU A 125 3.50 13.92 30.24
N PRO A 126 3.66 14.66 31.37
CA PRO A 126 3.42 14.10 32.71
C PRO A 126 2.02 13.53 32.94
N GLU A 127 1.02 14.10 32.29
CA GLU A 127 -0.38 13.60 32.37
C GLU A 127 -0.59 12.21 31.76
N PHE A 128 0.37 11.70 30.95
CA PHE A 128 0.31 10.38 30.32
C PHE A 128 1.18 9.33 31.02
N GLU A 129 1.96 9.70 32.01
CA GLU A 129 2.76 8.74 32.78
C GLU A 129 1.87 7.64 33.38
N GLY A 130 2.21 6.38 33.14
CA GLY A 130 1.46 5.22 33.63
C GLY A 130 0.12 4.96 32.92
N LYS A 131 -0.19 5.68 31.84
CA LYS A 131 -1.42 5.47 31.05
C LYS A 131 -1.08 4.84 29.71
N ALA A 132 -1.99 3.99 29.23
CA ALA A 132 -2.05 3.54 27.84
C ALA A 132 -2.57 4.71 26.98
N VAL A 133 -1.85 5.08 25.93
CA VAL A 133 -2.16 6.26 25.10
C VAL A 133 -1.89 5.94 23.65
N SER A 134 -2.79 6.35 22.77
CA SER A 134 -2.58 6.30 21.34
C SER A 134 -3.01 7.61 20.66
N LEU A 135 -2.63 7.80 19.40
CA LEU A 135 -2.94 9.00 18.63
C LEU A 135 -4.31 8.85 17.96
N CYS A 136 -5.19 9.82 18.13
CA CYS A 136 -6.47 9.91 17.45
C CYS A 136 -6.48 11.10 16.49
N PHE A 137 -7.26 10.98 15.44
CA PHE A 137 -7.49 12.08 14.50
C PHE A 137 -8.48 13.08 15.10
N ARG A 138 -8.11 14.36 15.03
CA ARG A 138 -8.99 15.47 15.35
C ARG A 138 -8.93 16.51 14.22
N ALA A 139 -10.03 16.62 13.49
CA ALA A 139 -10.12 17.69 12.49
C ALA A 139 -9.99 19.06 13.17
N PRO A 140 -9.08 19.92 12.71
CA PRO A 140 -8.97 21.28 13.25
C PRO A 140 -10.25 22.07 12.93
N GLN A 141 -10.66 22.92 13.85
CA GLN A 141 -11.80 23.81 13.62
C GLN A 141 -11.43 24.93 12.66
N LEU A 142 -12.43 25.47 11.95
CA LEU A 142 -12.21 26.58 11.03
C LEU A 142 -11.59 27.77 11.77
N GLY A 143 -10.42 28.23 11.31
CA GLY A 143 -9.66 29.32 11.93
C GLY A 143 -8.74 28.89 13.09
N GLU A 144 -8.74 27.62 13.46
CA GLU A 144 -7.78 27.07 14.43
C GLU A 144 -6.36 27.08 13.85
N LYS A 145 -5.40 27.56 14.63
CA LYS A 145 -3.98 27.44 14.28
C LYS A 145 -3.54 26.01 14.52
N ILE A 146 -3.19 25.33 13.45
CA ILE A 146 -2.65 23.97 13.52
C ILE A 146 -1.22 24.06 14.05
N ASP A 147 -0.92 23.33 15.13
CA ASP A 147 0.45 23.12 15.60
C ASP A 147 1.22 22.26 14.58
N PRO A 148 2.26 22.77 13.92
CA PRO A 148 3.02 22.03 12.93
C PRO A 148 3.63 20.72 13.44
N SER A 149 3.89 20.63 14.77
CA SER A 149 4.48 19.44 15.39
C SER A 149 3.48 18.33 15.66
N ARG A 150 2.21 18.64 15.79
CA ARG A 150 1.13 17.67 16.08
C ARG A 150 0.13 17.56 14.95
N GLN A 151 0.00 18.62 14.16
CA GLN A 151 -0.98 18.71 13.09
C GLN A 151 -2.41 18.39 13.62
N TRP A 152 -2.99 17.32 13.14
CA TRP A 152 -4.31 16.82 13.52
C TRP A 152 -4.26 15.59 14.44
N TRP A 153 -3.07 15.22 14.96
CA TRP A 153 -2.91 14.09 15.86
C TRP A 153 -3.03 14.53 17.32
N THR A 154 -3.94 13.90 18.05
CA THR A 154 -4.16 14.16 19.46
C THR A 154 -3.91 12.89 20.28
N PRO A 155 -2.99 12.90 21.25
CA PRO A 155 -2.81 11.77 22.16
C PRO A 155 -4.03 11.61 23.05
N VAL A 156 -4.59 10.40 23.10
CA VAL A 156 -5.80 10.06 23.86
C VAL A 156 -5.53 8.85 24.76
N ALA A 157 -5.71 9.03 26.07
CA ALA A 157 -5.60 7.93 27.02
C ALA A 157 -6.74 6.94 26.85
N GLY A 158 -6.40 5.65 26.77
CA GLY A 158 -7.37 4.57 26.56
C GLY A 158 -7.88 4.42 25.13
N ALA A 159 -7.21 5.07 24.16
CA ALA A 159 -7.39 4.74 22.75
C ALA A 159 -6.61 3.47 22.41
N ASP A 160 -7.28 2.47 21.86
CA ASP A 160 -6.75 1.18 21.46
C ASP A 160 -7.61 0.58 20.33
N TRP A 161 -7.33 -0.64 19.89
CA TRP A 161 -8.06 -1.27 18.80
C TRP A 161 -9.55 -1.55 19.11
N ARG A 162 -9.96 -1.63 20.39
CA ARG A 162 -11.37 -1.76 20.81
C ARG A 162 -12.05 -0.40 20.96
N HIS A 163 -11.26 0.62 21.20
CA HIS A 163 -11.67 2.00 21.45
C HIS A 163 -10.89 2.96 20.54
N PRO A 164 -11.08 2.90 19.20
CA PRO A 164 -10.19 3.53 18.23
C PRO A 164 -10.12 5.08 18.32
N ASP A 165 -11.15 5.71 18.86
CA ASP A 165 -11.23 7.16 19.08
C ASP A 165 -11.17 7.53 20.57
N GLY A 166 -10.76 6.58 21.44
CA GLY A 166 -10.66 6.73 22.89
C GLY A 166 -11.81 6.03 23.63
N PRO A 167 -11.84 6.11 24.99
CA PRO A 167 -12.69 5.28 25.85
C PRO A 167 -14.21 5.38 25.61
N ALA A 168 -14.66 6.46 24.96
CA ALA A 168 -16.07 6.67 24.61
C ALA A 168 -16.47 6.01 23.27
N SER A 169 -15.52 5.46 22.53
CA SER A 169 -15.75 4.75 21.27
C SER A 169 -15.72 3.24 21.48
N ASP A 170 -16.30 2.49 20.54
CA ASP A 170 -16.21 1.04 20.48
C ASP A 170 -16.21 0.54 19.03
N ILE A 171 -16.08 -0.77 18.85
CA ILE A 171 -16.11 -1.45 17.56
C ILE A 171 -17.38 -2.28 17.34
N ILE A 172 -18.43 -2.06 18.13
CA ILE A 172 -19.71 -2.75 17.99
C ILE A 172 -20.34 -2.36 16.64
N GLY A 173 -20.68 -3.37 15.82
CA GLY A 173 -21.14 -3.14 14.45
C GLY A 173 -20.03 -2.82 13.44
N ARG A 174 -18.78 -2.83 13.88
CA ARG A 174 -17.57 -2.64 13.03
C ARG A 174 -16.71 -3.89 12.95
N GLU A 175 -17.29 -5.08 13.12
CA GLU A 175 -16.58 -6.37 13.11
C GLU A 175 -15.85 -6.59 11.78
N ARG A 176 -16.45 -6.12 10.68
CA ARG A 176 -15.88 -6.20 9.32
C ARG A 176 -15.04 -5.00 8.90
N HIS A 177 -14.85 -4.01 9.76
CA HIS A 177 -13.89 -2.95 9.46
C HIS A 177 -12.46 -3.42 9.70
N PRO A 178 -11.45 -2.83 9.01
CA PRO A 178 -10.06 -3.13 9.30
C PRO A 178 -9.73 -2.80 10.75
N VAL A 179 -8.93 -3.63 11.39
CA VAL A 179 -8.38 -3.29 12.69
C VAL A 179 -7.44 -2.11 12.56
N VAL A 180 -7.60 -1.14 13.42
CA VAL A 180 -6.77 0.07 13.54
C VAL A 180 -6.27 0.23 14.97
N GLN A 181 -5.50 1.28 15.26
CA GLN A 181 -4.84 1.44 16.57
C GLN A 181 -3.95 0.24 16.91
N VAL A 182 -3.35 -0.34 15.88
CA VAL A 182 -2.33 -1.39 15.95
C VAL A 182 -1.04 -0.88 15.32
N CYS A 183 0.11 -1.33 15.82
CA CYS A 183 1.41 -0.98 15.28
C CYS A 183 2.04 -2.16 14.52
N TYR A 184 3.24 -1.96 13.98
CA TYR A 184 3.97 -3.03 13.26
C TYR A 184 4.21 -4.27 14.13
N GLN A 185 4.52 -4.08 15.43
CA GLN A 185 4.76 -5.20 16.35
C GLN A 185 3.49 -6.03 16.56
N ASP A 186 2.33 -5.39 16.66
CA ASP A 186 1.04 -6.04 16.81
C ASP A 186 0.66 -6.82 15.55
N ALA A 187 0.87 -6.20 14.37
CA ALA A 187 0.66 -6.84 13.08
C ALA A 187 1.55 -8.07 12.89
N LEU A 188 2.82 -7.98 13.30
CA LEU A 188 3.76 -9.11 13.23
C LEU A 188 3.33 -10.26 14.15
N ALA A 189 2.89 -9.94 15.38
CA ALA A 189 2.40 -10.94 16.32
C ALA A 189 1.15 -11.67 15.80
N TYR A 190 0.21 -10.92 15.20
CA TYR A 190 -0.95 -11.52 14.54
C TYR A 190 -0.55 -12.45 13.38
N CYS A 191 0.31 -11.97 12.48
CA CYS A 191 0.76 -12.78 11.34
C CYS A 191 1.42 -14.07 11.79
N GLN A 192 2.29 -14.03 12.81
CA GLN A 192 2.95 -15.22 13.37
C GLN A 192 1.94 -16.21 13.96
N TRP A 193 0.95 -15.73 14.72
CA TRP A 193 -0.11 -16.57 15.26
C TRP A 193 -0.91 -17.25 14.14
N ALA A 194 -1.21 -16.52 13.06
CA ALA A 194 -1.95 -17.02 11.92
C ALA A 194 -1.13 -17.95 11.00
N GLY A 195 0.18 -18.19 11.29
CA GLY A 195 1.07 -18.94 10.41
C GLY A 195 1.36 -18.23 9.08
N LYS A 196 1.39 -16.90 9.13
CA LYS A 196 1.58 -15.99 8.01
C LYS A 196 2.73 -15.01 8.30
N ARG A 197 3.00 -14.10 7.38
CA ARG A 197 3.93 -12.97 7.54
C ARG A 197 3.36 -11.69 6.92
N LEU A 198 3.98 -10.56 7.20
CA LEU A 198 3.70 -9.35 6.45
C LEU A 198 4.29 -9.46 5.02
N PRO A 199 3.63 -8.83 4.02
CA PRO A 199 4.20 -8.72 2.69
C PRO A 199 5.45 -7.83 2.70
N THR A 200 6.42 -8.09 1.83
CA THR A 200 7.41 -7.08 1.49
C THR A 200 6.75 -5.95 0.71
N GLU A 201 7.39 -4.79 0.67
CA GLU A 201 6.89 -3.63 -0.09
C GLU A 201 6.67 -3.99 -1.58
N ALA A 202 7.58 -4.76 -2.16
CA ALA A 202 7.49 -5.18 -3.55
C ALA A 202 6.34 -6.18 -3.79
N GLU A 203 6.12 -7.13 -2.89
CA GLU A 203 4.99 -8.07 -2.95
C GLU A 203 3.66 -7.33 -2.84
N TRP A 204 3.58 -6.36 -1.93
CA TRP A 204 2.40 -5.54 -1.74
C TRP A 204 2.06 -4.75 -3.02
N GLU A 205 3.05 -4.03 -3.60
CA GLU A 205 2.82 -3.23 -4.81
C GLU A 205 2.46 -4.09 -6.01
N TYR A 206 3.11 -5.24 -6.19
CA TYR A 206 2.80 -6.18 -7.26
C TYR A 206 1.35 -6.68 -7.15
N ALA A 207 0.93 -7.07 -5.95
CA ALA A 207 -0.43 -7.49 -5.67
C ALA A 207 -1.44 -6.35 -5.90
N ALA A 208 -1.13 -5.13 -5.42
CA ALA A 208 -1.98 -3.96 -5.58
C ALA A 208 -2.22 -3.59 -7.05
N ARG A 209 -1.20 -3.65 -7.88
CA ARG A 209 -1.34 -3.37 -9.32
C ARG A 209 -2.29 -4.34 -10.04
N GLY A 210 -2.56 -5.51 -9.50
CA GLY A 210 -3.56 -6.43 -10.03
C GLY A 210 -3.32 -6.81 -11.49
N GLY A 211 -2.06 -6.86 -11.96
CA GLY A 211 -1.66 -7.13 -13.34
C GLY A 211 -1.81 -5.92 -14.29
N LEU A 212 -2.11 -4.72 -13.79
CA LEU A 212 -2.07 -3.50 -14.60
C LEU A 212 -0.64 -3.02 -14.78
N VAL A 213 -0.32 -2.56 -15.98
CA VAL A 213 0.99 -2.00 -16.33
C VAL A 213 0.84 -0.50 -16.52
N ALA A 214 1.76 0.28 -15.93
CA ALA A 214 1.87 1.73 -16.10
C ALA A 214 0.55 2.48 -15.85
N GLN A 215 -0.22 2.07 -14.82
CA GLN A 215 -1.44 2.77 -14.42
C GLN A 215 -1.23 3.53 -13.11
N PRO A 216 -1.77 4.77 -13.00
CA PRO A 216 -1.67 5.57 -11.78
C PRO A 216 -2.52 5.01 -10.63
N TYR A 217 -3.58 4.25 -10.93
CA TYR A 217 -4.47 3.65 -9.92
C TYR A 217 -4.60 2.14 -10.11
N ILE A 218 -4.99 1.44 -9.05
CA ILE A 218 -5.20 -0.02 -9.06
C ILE A 218 -6.38 -0.46 -9.94
N TRP A 219 -7.22 0.48 -10.39
CA TRP A 219 -8.37 0.28 -11.28
C TRP A 219 -8.18 0.86 -12.68
N GLY A 220 -7.11 1.60 -12.96
CA GLY A 220 -6.84 2.16 -14.29
C GLY A 220 -6.29 3.59 -14.26
N SER A 221 -6.66 4.38 -15.27
CA SER A 221 -6.09 5.72 -15.49
C SER A 221 -6.92 6.87 -14.89
N GLU A 222 -8.23 6.69 -14.68
CA GLU A 222 -9.13 7.72 -14.18
C GLU A 222 -9.33 7.56 -12.68
N PHE A 223 -9.24 8.66 -11.91
CA PHE A 223 -9.47 8.65 -10.47
C PHE A 223 -10.90 8.21 -10.12
N GLN A 224 -11.89 8.76 -10.82
CA GLN A 224 -13.31 8.46 -10.64
C GLN A 224 -13.94 8.05 -11.99
N PRO A 225 -13.74 6.78 -12.43
CA PRO A 225 -14.31 6.32 -13.69
C PRO A 225 -15.84 6.39 -13.65
N GLY A 226 -16.41 7.17 -14.58
CA GLY A 226 -17.85 7.41 -14.62
C GLY A 226 -18.42 8.09 -13.37
N GLY A 227 -17.61 8.88 -12.65
CA GLY A 227 -18.00 9.60 -11.43
C GLY A 227 -18.15 8.73 -10.20
N LYS A 228 -17.64 7.47 -10.21
CA LYS A 228 -17.73 6.53 -9.07
C LYS A 228 -16.49 6.59 -8.22
N TRP A 229 -16.68 6.61 -6.90
CA TRP A 229 -15.62 6.37 -5.94
C TRP A 229 -15.16 4.91 -6.02
N MET A 230 -13.85 4.71 -6.14
CA MET A 230 -13.24 3.39 -6.31
C MET A 230 -12.49 2.92 -5.07
N ALA A 231 -12.40 3.79 -4.06
CA ALA A 231 -11.72 3.54 -2.79
C ALA A 231 -12.27 4.45 -1.71
N ASN A 232 -12.16 4.05 -0.45
CA ASN A 232 -12.48 4.89 0.70
C ASN A 232 -11.34 5.91 0.91
N THR A 233 -11.62 7.17 0.62
CA THR A 233 -10.66 8.28 0.69
C THR A 233 -11.32 9.53 1.26
N TRP A 234 -10.56 10.58 1.51
CA TRP A 234 -11.08 11.85 1.96
C TRP A 234 -11.62 12.67 0.80
N GLN A 235 -12.85 13.12 0.91
CA GLN A 235 -13.47 14.04 -0.03
C GLN A 235 -13.58 15.44 0.60
N GLY A 236 -13.23 16.46 -0.18
CA GLY A 236 -13.09 17.84 0.29
C GLY A 236 -11.67 18.22 0.64
N SER A 237 -11.48 19.39 1.24
CA SER A 237 -10.14 19.90 1.61
C SER A 237 -9.67 19.32 2.93
N PHE A 238 -8.73 18.38 2.88
CA PHE A 238 -8.12 17.81 4.09
C PHE A 238 -7.29 18.89 4.83
N PRO A 239 -7.34 18.97 6.14
CA PRO A 239 -8.15 18.20 7.10
C PRO A 239 -9.42 18.90 7.58
N THR A 240 -9.83 20.00 6.97
CA THR A 240 -10.85 20.93 7.48
C THR A 240 -12.23 20.77 6.88
N GLU A 241 -12.33 20.32 5.63
CA GLU A 241 -13.60 20.08 4.96
C GLU A 241 -13.73 18.60 4.63
N ARG A 242 -14.73 17.93 5.20
CA ARG A 242 -15.04 16.56 4.89
C ARG A 242 -16.42 16.42 4.30
N ARG A 243 -16.49 15.80 3.12
CA ARG A 243 -17.72 15.37 2.48
C ARG A 243 -17.68 13.84 2.47
N VAL A 244 -18.75 13.19 2.83
CA VAL A 244 -18.84 11.72 2.90
C VAL A 244 -19.47 11.21 1.59
N GLU A 245 -18.85 11.54 0.45
CA GLU A 245 -19.40 11.23 -0.88
C GLU A 245 -19.20 9.75 -1.26
N ASP A 246 -18.21 9.08 -0.70
CA ASP A 246 -17.96 7.65 -0.87
C ASP A 246 -18.82 6.77 0.06
N GLY A 247 -19.56 7.39 0.99
CA GLY A 247 -20.51 6.74 1.90
C GLY A 247 -19.94 6.42 3.29
N PHE A 248 -18.66 6.75 3.59
CA PHE A 248 -18.02 6.36 4.84
C PHE A 248 -17.34 7.53 5.54
N ASP A 249 -17.66 7.71 6.84
CA ASP A 249 -16.99 8.65 7.71
C ASP A 249 -15.97 7.92 8.59
N GLY A 250 -14.73 7.78 8.11
CA GLY A 250 -13.68 6.95 8.70
C GLY A 250 -13.42 5.68 7.89
N THR A 251 -13.08 4.57 8.55
CA THR A 251 -12.89 3.29 7.88
C THR A 251 -14.21 2.77 7.30
N ALA A 252 -14.14 2.01 6.22
CA ALA A 252 -15.24 1.26 5.64
C ALA A 252 -15.15 -0.23 6.03
N PRO A 253 -16.24 -0.99 6.03
CA PRO A 253 -16.17 -2.44 6.04
C PRO A 253 -15.32 -2.95 4.87
N VAL A 254 -14.43 -3.90 5.12
CA VAL A 254 -13.57 -4.44 4.06
C VAL A 254 -14.41 -4.97 2.88
N GLY A 255 -13.93 -4.76 1.66
CA GLY A 255 -14.63 -5.18 0.44
C GLY A 255 -15.79 -4.28 0.03
N SER A 256 -15.89 -3.05 0.56
CA SER A 256 -16.93 -2.09 0.18
C SER A 256 -16.76 -1.52 -1.22
N PHE A 257 -15.55 -1.57 -1.78
CA PHE A 257 -15.22 -1.09 -3.11
C PHE A 257 -14.83 -2.24 -4.05
N PRO A 258 -14.83 -2.02 -5.38
CA PRO A 258 -14.50 -3.07 -6.33
C PRO A 258 -13.08 -3.62 -6.15
N PRO A 259 -12.87 -4.94 -6.30
CA PRO A 259 -11.54 -5.53 -6.21
C PRO A 259 -10.68 -5.16 -7.41
N ASN A 260 -9.36 -5.24 -7.23
CA ASN A 260 -8.40 -5.10 -8.32
C ASN A 260 -8.42 -6.33 -9.27
N GLY A 261 -7.50 -6.34 -10.23
CA GLY A 261 -7.45 -7.39 -11.25
C GLY A 261 -7.12 -8.79 -10.76
N TYR A 262 -6.59 -8.94 -9.55
CA TYR A 262 -6.34 -10.24 -8.92
C TYR A 262 -7.43 -10.65 -7.93
N GLY A 263 -8.40 -9.79 -7.66
CA GLY A 263 -9.49 -10.08 -6.71
C GLY A 263 -9.19 -9.61 -5.29
N LEU A 264 -8.22 -8.71 -5.11
CA LEU A 264 -7.90 -8.07 -3.83
C LEU A 264 -8.72 -6.80 -3.66
N TYR A 265 -9.26 -6.60 -2.47
CA TYR A 265 -10.02 -5.43 -2.07
C TYR A 265 -9.15 -4.47 -1.26
N ASP A 266 -9.53 -3.21 -1.26
CA ASP A 266 -9.00 -2.15 -0.40
C ASP A 266 -7.47 -1.95 -0.50
N MET A 267 -6.87 -2.33 -1.66
CA MET A 267 -5.47 -2.04 -1.97
C MET A 267 -5.23 -0.55 -2.26
N ALA A 268 -6.24 0.29 -2.07
CA ALA A 268 -6.20 1.74 -2.16
C ALA A 268 -7.25 2.34 -1.21
N GLY A 269 -6.86 3.31 -0.39
CA GLY A 269 -7.72 3.91 0.62
C GLY A 269 -7.92 3.02 1.85
N ASN A 270 -8.98 3.26 2.60
CA ASN A 270 -9.38 2.61 3.83
C ASN A 270 -8.33 2.78 4.95
N VAL A 271 -7.32 1.91 5.04
CA VAL A 271 -6.20 2.08 5.98
C VAL A 271 -4.85 1.87 5.32
N TRP A 272 -3.83 2.59 5.78
CA TRP A 272 -2.45 2.29 5.47
C TRP A 272 -2.10 0.89 5.96
N GLU A 273 -1.32 0.13 5.20
CA GLU A 273 -0.96 -1.23 5.52
C GLU A 273 0.54 -1.37 5.75
N PHE A 274 0.92 -1.92 6.90
CA PHE A 274 2.31 -2.23 7.19
C PHE A 274 2.87 -3.28 6.24
N THR A 275 4.10 -3.02 5.76
CA THR A 275 4.94 -4.01 5.07
C THR A 275 6.14 -4.40 5.92
N ALA A 276 6.83 -5.48 5.55
CA ALA A 276 8.00 -5.97 6.28
C ALA A 276 9.21 -5.02 6.22
N ASP A 277 9.27 -4.18 5.19
CA ASP A 277 10.44 -3.40 4.82
C ASP A 277 10.69 -2.22 5.78
N TRP A 278 11.96 -1.96 6.06
CA TRP A 278 12.38 -0.69 6.61
C TRP A 278 12.26 0.43 5.56
N TYR A 279 11.91 1.62 6.00
CA TYR A 279 11.85 2.77 5.12
C TYR A 279 13.24 3.39 4.94
N ARG A 280 13.62 3.59 3.68
CA ARG A 280 14.71 4.47 3.24
C ARG A 280 14.28 5.18 1.95
N PRO A 281 14.55 6.48 1.80
CA PRO A 281 14.20 7.21 0.58
C PRO A 281 15.02 6.75 -0.64
N ASP A 282 16.24 6.23 -0.43
CA ASP A 282 17.16 5.78 -1.46
C ASP A 282 16.99 4.31 -1.88
N THR A 283 15.98 3.60 -1.35
CA THR A 283 15.76 2.16 -1.62
C THR A 283 15.63 1.87 -3.11
N TYR A 284 14.77 2.62 -3.81
CA TYR A 284 14.51 2.38 -5.23
C TYR A 284 15.72 2.72 -6.11
N ALA A 285 16.43 3.81 -5.79
CA ALA A 285 17.67 4.15 -6.44
C ALA A 285 18.74 3.06 -6.25
N THR A 286 18.86 2.53 -5.04
CA THR A 286 19.77 1.42 -4.73
C THR A 286 19.43 0.18 -5.54
N LEU A 287 18.15 -0.25 -5.57
CA LEU A 287 17.69 -1.41 -6.34
C LEU A 287 17.88 -1.24 -7.85
N ALA A 288 17.64 -0.05 -8.38
CA ALA A 288 17.82 0.24 -9.80
C ALA A 288 19.29 0.16 -10.23
N HIS A 289 20.20 0.62 -9.36
CA HIS A 289 21.65 0.66 -9.65
C HIS A 289 22.40 -0.65 -9.37
N THR A 290 21.82 -1.54 -8.54
CA THR A 290 22.42 -2.84 -8.26
C THR A 290 22.45 -3.70 -9.50
N GLY A 291 23.08 -3.68 -10.48
CA GLY A 291 23.11 -4.50 -11.71
C GLY A 291 22.78 -6.01 -11.56
N SER A 292 22.63 -6.48 -10.32
CA SER A 292 22.31 -7.85 -9.96
C SER A 292 20.81 -8.15 -10.16
N ARG A 293 20.53 -9.19 -10.97
CA ARG A 293 19.17 -9.72 -11.12
C ARG A 293 18.67 -10.38 -9.83
N GLU A 294 19.58 -10.93 -9.03
CA GLU A 294 19.30 -11.59 -7.75
C GLU A 294 18.75 -10.58 -6.73
N ALA A 295 19.37 -9.40 -6.61
CA ALA A 295 18.92 -8.35 -5.68
C ALA A 295 17.51 -7.84 -5.98
N ARG A 296 17.02 -8.02 -7.22
CA ARG A 296 15.67 -7.64 -7.65
C ARG A 296 14.70 -8.84 -7.78
N HIS A 297 15.10 -10.00 -7.27
CA HIS A 297 14.27 -11.18 -7.14
C HIS A 297 13.87 -11.36 -5.70
N ASN A 298 12.59 -11.25 -5.40
CA ASN A 298 12.02 -11.28 -4.05
C ASN A 298 12.75 -10.32 -3.08
N PRO A 299 12.86 -9.01 -3.41
CA PRO A 299 13.61 -8.07 -2.58
C PRO A 299 13.01 -7.99 -1.18
N GLN A 300 13.87 -7.97 -0.16
CA GLN A 300 13.49 -7.96 1.25
C GLN A 300 13.58 -6.56 1.88
N GLY A 301 13.77 -5.53 1.04
CA GLY A 301 13.99 -4.18 1.52
C GLY A 301 15.40 -3.94 2.10
N PRO A 302 15.65 -2.73 2.59
CA PRO A 302 16.91 -2.37 3.21
C PRO A 302 17.08 -3.01 4.59
N ALA A 303 18.34 -3.20 5.01
CA ALA A 303 18.65 -3.80 6.31
C ALA A 303 18.38 -2.87 7.50
N ASP A 304 18.32 -1.55 7.25
CA ASP A 304 18.12 -0.52 8.26
C ASP A 304 17.15 0.57 7.76
N SER A 305 16.71 1.42 8.67
CA SER A 305 15.83 2.54 8.38
C SER A 305 16.63 3.85 8.30
N LEU A 306 16.24 4.71 7.36
CA LEU A 306 16.69 6.10 7.28
C LEU A 306 15.48 6.99 6.98
N ASP A 307 15.19 7.89 7.90
CA ASP A 307 14.24 8.99 7.71
C ASP A 307 14.95 10.33 7.91
N PRO A 308 15.20 11.10 6.84
CA PRO A 308 15.85 12.41 6.95
C PRO A 308 15.03 13.44 7.73
N ASP A 309 13.69 13.31 7.76
CA ASP A 309 12.79 14.24 8.46
C ASP A 309 12.75 13.98 9.98
N GLU A 310 12.99 12.72 10.39
CA GLU A 310 13.06 12.31 11.80
C GLU A 310 14.32 11.47 12.07
N PRO A 311 15.52 12.07 12.08
CA PRO A 311 16.77 11.36 12.25
C PRO A 311 16.81 10.55 13.56
N GLY A 312 17.18 9.26 13.44
CA GLY A 312 17.29 8.36 14.60
C GLY A 312 15.98 7.68 14.99
N VAL A 313 14.84 7.99 14.37
CA VAL A 313 13.57 7.28 14.56
C VAL A 313 13.41 6.26 13.44
N PRO A 314 13.47 4.94 13.74
CA PRO A 314 13.30 3.94 12.72
C PRO A 314 11.87 3.94 12.17
N LYS A 315 11.71 3.71 10.88
CA LYS A 315 10.40 3.69 10.20
C LYS A 315 10.23 2.40 9.40
N LYS A 316 9.02 1.88 9.41
CA LYS A 316 8.55 0.84 8.49
C LYS A 316 7.81 1.48 7.33
N VAL A 317 7.86 0.83 6.17
CA VAL A 317 7.05 1.25 5.02
C VAL A 317 5.59 0.86 5.26
N THR A 318 4.67 1.80 5.01
CA THR A 318 3.23 1.54 4.89
C THR A 318 2.73 1.94 3.51
N ARG A 319 1.74 1.21 3.01
CA ARG A 319 1.25 1.29 1.62
C ARG A 319 -0.26 1.44 1.55
N GLY A 320 -0.76 1.86 0.39
CA GLY A 320 -2.18 1.85 0.04
C GLY A 320 -2.95 3.14 0.31
N GLY A 321 -2.46 3.99 1.16
CA GLY A 321 -3.23 5.17 1.60
C GLY A 321 -4.30 4.80 2.62
N SER A 322 -5.13 5.77 2.96
CA SER A 322 -6.20 5.58 3.93
C SER A 322 -7.40 6.48 3.63
N TRP A 323 -8.45 6.34 4.41
CA TRP A 323 -9.62 7.23 4.41
C TRP A 323 -9.28 8.71 4.63
N MET A 324 -8.07 9.03 5.09
CA MET A 324 -7.56 10.41 5.27
C MET A 324 -6.84 10.94 4.02
N CYS A 325 -6.57 10.13 3.01
CA CYS A 325 -5.84 10.56 1.82
C CYS A 325 -6.73 11.31 0.82
N SER A 326 -6.21 12.42 0.32
CA SER A 326 -6.88 13.27 -0.66
C SER A 326 -5.89 13.84 -1.67
N ASP A 327 -6.37 14.43 -2.75
CA ASP A 327 -5.54 15.06 -3.78
C ASP A 327 -4.70 16.21 -3.24
N ASN A 328 -5.22 16.95 -2.26
CA ASN A 328 -4.53 18.11 -1.68
C ASN A 328 -3.62 17.75 -0.50
N TYR A 329 -3.49 16.46 -0.15
CA TYR A 329 -2.68 16.05 1.00
C TYR A 329 -1.67 14.95 0.62
N CYS A 330 -2.05 13.66 0.69
CA CYS A 330 -1.04 12.60 0.61
C CYS A 330 -1.09 11.76 -0.67
N ARG A 331 -2.19 11.73 -1.41
CA ARG A 331 -2.40 10.90 -2.62
C ARG A 331 -1.94 9.44 -2.44
N GLY A 332 -2.05 8.92 -1.22
CA GLY A 332 -1.53 7.62 -0.82
C GLY A 332 -2.21 6.42 -1.49
N TYR A 333 -3.39 6.62 -2.07
CA TYR A 333 -4.17 5.63 -2.79
C TYR A 333 -3.58 5.22 -4.17
N ARG A 334 -2.42 5.76 -4.56
CA ARG A 334 -1.65 5.29 -5.74
C ARG A 334 -0.88 4.02 -5.37
N PRO A 335 -0.81 3.01 -6.25
CA PRO A 335 -0.12 1.76 -5.93
C PRO A 335 1.35 1.92 -5.59
N SER A 336 2.01 2.98 -6.08
CA SER A 336 3.41 3.29 -5.81
C SER A 336 3.64 4.14 -4.56
N ALA A 337 2.59 4.78 -4.02
CA ALA A 337 2.74 5.69 -2.90
C ALA A 337 3.32 5.00 -1.67
N ARG A 338 4.32 5.62 -1.08
CA ARG A 338 5.03 5.17 0.12
C ARG A 338 4.74 6.10 1.28
N MET A 339 4.53 5.52 2.46
CA MET A 339 4.46 6.25 3.72
C MET A 339 5.39 5.56 4.72
N LYS A 340 5.78 6.30 5.74
CA LYS A 340 6.73 5.87 6.76
C LYS A 340 6.11 6.00 8.15
N THR A 341 6.08 4.90 8.90
CA THR A 341 5.46 4.84 10.24
C THR A 341 6.41 4.17 11.22
N ALA A 342 6.59 4.74 12.40
CA ALA A 342 7.41 4.12 13.44
C ALA A 342 6.80 2.77 13.88
N PRO A 343 7.62 1.73 14.13
CA PRO A 343 7.13 0.37 14.34
C PRO A 343 6.34 0.17 15.63
N ASP A 344 6.34 1.14 16.52
CA ASP A 344 5.61 1.17 17.80
C ASP A 344 4.48 2.21 17.84
N THR A 345 4.24 2.90 16.73
CA THR A 345 3.16 3.90 16.62
C THR A 345 1.88 3.27 16.09
N ALA A 346 0.82 3.36 16.88
CA ALA A 346 -0.53 2.95 16.51
C ALA A 346 -1.35 4.18 16.08
N LEU A 347 -2.11 4.03 14.98
CA LEU A 347 -2.87 5.13 14.36
C LEU A 347 -4.29 4.67 13.97
N PRO A 348 -5.29 5.56 13.93
CA PRO A 348 -6.67 5.24 13.58
C PRO A 348 -6.90 5.00 12.07
N ASN A 349 -5.86 5.15 11.27
CA ASN A 349 -5.89 4.98 9.82
C ASN A 349 -4.80 4.01 9.31
N THR A 350 -4.26 3.17 10.19
CA THR A 350 -3.20 2.21 9.85
C THR A 350 -3.55 0.82 10.39
N GLY A 351 -3.51 -0.17 9.53
CA GLY A 351 -3.73 -1.57 9.78
C GLY A 351 -2.73 -2.42 9.00
N PHE A 352 -3.14 -3.61 8.56
CA PHE A 352 -2.26 -4.53 7.82
C PHE A 352 -3.06 -5.66 7.15
N ARG A 353 -2.43 -6.34 6.22
CA ARG A 353 -2.83 -7.67 5.69
C ARG A 353 -1.66 -8.63 5.74
N CYS A 354 -1.95 -9.92 5.77
CA CYS A 354 -0.91 -10.95 5.84
C CYS A 354 -0.69 -11.65 4.51
N LEU A 355 0.49 -12.24 4.39
CA LEU A 355 0.93 -13.04 3.25
C LEU A 355 1.39 -14.42 3.74
N LYS A 356 1.24 -15.42 2.87
CA LYS A 356 1.76 -16.78 3.08
C LYS A 356 2.54 -17.22 1.85
N ASP A 357 3.72 -17.74 2.06
CA ASP A 357 4.55 -18.26 0.99
C ASP A 357 3.90 -19.46 0.32
N ALA A 358 4.19 -19.63 -0.97
CA ALA A 358 3.84 -20.87 -1.66
C ALA A 358 4.50 -22.07 -0.97
N PRO A 359 3.85 -23.24 -0.93
CA PRO A 359 4.51 -24.45 -0.47
C PRO A 359 5.80 -24.68 -1.26
N THR A 360 6.91 -24.90 -0.57
CA THR A 360 8.15 -25.35 -1.21
C THR A 360 7.90 -26.69 -1.88
N ARG A 361 8.09 -26.74 -3.20
CA ARG A 361 7.98 -27.98 -3.98
C ARG A 361 9.16 -28.90 -3.72
#